data_7027c3fa854d1bb8cb226ae2af4a52c0
#
_entry.id   7027c3fa854d1bb8cb226ae2af4a52c0
#
_cell.length_a   1.000
_cell.length_b   1.000
_cell.length_c   1.000
_cell.angle_alpha   90.00
_cell.angle_beta   90.00
_cell.angle_gamma   90.00
#
_symmetry.space_group_name_H-M   'P 1'
#
loop_
_entity.id
_entity.type
_entity.pdbx_description
1 polymer ?
#
loop_
_entity_poly.entity_id
_entity_poly.type
_entity_poly.pdbx_seq_one_letter_code
_entity_poly.pdbx_strand_id
1 'polypeptide(L)'
;MFFLRLLAGVSSALAAVLIAATALAADLSALVTNLTTGSFGDRETAVGALAASGDARAAPILEALGAGQLYLRKSDNAVVIGKPDGNQLALTEAISGKPAGTGSEAELDRVRVNNRLRGVIEAAVGSLTLMSPDPRVRRDAADSLFKRPDPAALAALDAAIAGEKDARIKTAFQEARAAVVLVSDASKQDKLAALEVVRDKGNRDALSVLQAAINGASDPDVKAAATAAAASVRQSLAGWEAAQNVWYGISLGSVLLLAAIGLAITFGTMGVINMAHGEMVMLGAYTTFVVQDIIRTSFPHLFDASLVIALPLAFVVAGAVGIAIERGIIRFLYGRPLDTLLATWGLSLVLQQAVRSIFGPSNREVGAPAFMSGAFQLGQLTITYGRLWIVVFSLLVFVTLILVLRKTPLGLYMRAVTQNRPMASAMGIRTPRVDALTFGLGSGIAGLAGVALSQIDNVSPNLGQGYIIDSFMVVVFGGVGNLFGTLVGATALGIVNKFLEPYAGAVLGKILVLVFIILFIQRRPRGLFALKGRSVE
;
A
#
# COMPACT_ATOMS: atom_id res chain seq x y z
N MET A 1 45.50 -50.80 -1.56
CA MET A 1 46.30 -49.69 -2.13
C MET A 1 45.45 -48.53 -2.69
N PHE A 2 44.22 -48.73 -3.14
CA PHE A 2 43.38 -47.68 -3.71
C PHE A 2 42.82 -46.68 -2.64
N PHE A 3 42.44 -47.16 -1.46
CA PHE A 3 41.87 -46.36 -0.37
C PHE A 3 42.89 -45.40 0.29
N LEU A 4 44.16 -45.79 0.38
CA LEU A 4 45.23 -44.91 0.92
C LEU A 4 45.58 -43.74 -0.02
N ARG A 5 45.45 -43.93 -1.34
CA ARG A 5 45.67 -42.85 -2.32
C ARG A 5 44.53 -41.86 -2.38
N LEU A 6 43.29 -42.29 -2.10
CA LEU A 6 42.12 -41.40 -2.03
C LEU A 6 42.18 -40.49 -0.77
N LEU A 7 42.57 -41.06 0.38
CA LEU A 7 42.74 -40.32 1.63
C LEU A 7 43.89 -39.29 1.56
N ALA A 8 44.98 -39.62 0.89
CA ALA A 8 46.09 -38.67 0.67
C ALA A 8 45.72 -37.56 -0.30
N GLY A 9 44.88 -37.81 -1.30
CA GLY A 9 44.37 -36.80 -2.22
C GLY A 9 43.38 -35.81 -1.56
N VAL A 10 42.50 -36.29 -0.67
CA VAL A 10 41.56 -35.45 0.08
C VAL A 10 42.28 -34.59 1.13
N SER A 11 43.29 -35.16 1.82
CA SER A 11 44.07 -34.39 2.80
C SER A 11 44.96 -33.33 2.14
N SER A 12 45.54 -33.58 0.95
CA SER A 12 46.29 -32.54 0.22
C SER A 12 45.40 -31.46 -0.37
N ALA A 13 44.18 -31.79 -0.85
CA ALA A 13 43.21 -30.78 -1.31
C ALA A 13 42.68 -29.95 -0.14
N LEU A 14 42.43 -30.56 1.02
CA LEU A 14 42.01 -29.82 2.23
C LEU A 14 43.12 -28.91 2.76
N ALA A 15 44.38 -29.36 2.72
CA ALA A 15 45.54 -28.52 3.10
C ALA A 15 45.77 -27.38 2.11
N ALA A 16 45.58 -27.58 0.80
CA ALA A 16 45.68 -26.53 -0.20
C ALA A 16 44.57 -25.47 -0.06
N VAL A 17 43.32 -25.87 0.26
CA VAL A 17 42.22 -24.97 0.56
C VAL A 17 42.46 -24.18 1.86
N LEU A 18 43.01 -24.83 2.90
CA LEU A 18 43.39 -24.15 4.13
C LEU A 18 44.52 -23.12 3.93
N ILE A 19 45.55 -23.47 3.13
CA ILE A 19 46.66 -22.58 2.82
C ILE A 19 46.20 -21.38 1.97
N ALA A 20 45.30 -21.61 0.98
CA ALA A 20 44.71 -20.54 0.19
C ALA A 20 43.83 -19.61 1.05
N ALA A 21 43.03 -20.16 1.98
CA ALA A 21 42.21 -19.38 2.89
C ALA A 21 43.04 -18.54 3.89
N THR A 22 44.18 -19.06 4.36
CA THR A 22 45.09 -18.32 5.26
C THR A 22 45.86 -17.23 4.49
N ALA A 23 46.22 -17.43 3.23
CA ALA A 23 46.88 -16.41 2.42
C ALA A 23 45.95 -15.22 2.09
N LEU A 24 44.68 -15.49 1.75
CA LEU A 24 43.65 -14.45 1.56
C LEU A 24 43.32 -13.69 2.83
N ALA A 25 43.32 -14.36 3.99
CA ALA A 25 43.07 -13.72 5.29
C ALA A 25 44.25 -12.84 5.74
N ALA A 26 45.48 -13.22 5.42
CA ALA A 26 46.67 -12.45 5.73
C ALA A 26 46.73 -11.15 4.89
N ASP A 27 46.30 -11.21 3.62
CA ASP A 27 46.27 -10.03 2.74
C ASP A 27 45.20 -9.03 3.18
N LEU A 28 44.00 -9.49 3.55
CA LEU A 28 42.91 -8.62 4.05
C LEU A 28 43.31 -7.96 5.39
N SER A 29 44.01 -8.69 6.27
CA SER A 29 44.47 -8.14 7.55
C SER A 29 45.44 -6.96 7.34
N ALA A 30 46.37 -7.07 6.40
CA ALA A 30 47.30 -6.00 6.06
C ALA A 30 46.56 -4.78 5.48
N LEU A 31 45.61 -4.99 4.59
CA LEU A 31 44.80 -3.93 3.99
C LEU A 31 43.96 -3.18 5.04
N VAL A 32 43.34 -3.91 5.98
CA VAL A 32 42.52 -3.32 7.06
C VAL A 32 43.40 -2.54 8.05
N THR A 33 44.61 -3.03 8.36
CA THR A 33 45.55 -2.32 9.23
C THR A 33 46.01 -1.00 8.59
N ASN A 34 46.20 -0.96 7.28
CA ASN A 34 46.58 0.26 6.57
C ASN A 34 45.50 1.37 6.64
N LEU A 35 44.22 1.03 6.91
CA LEU A 35 43.18 2.03 7.16
C LEU A 35 43.41 2.82 8.46
N THR A 36 44.09 2.25 9.42
CA THR A 36 44.31 2.84 10.75
C THR A 36 45.60 3.67 10.86
N THR A 37 46.53 3.47 9.93
CA THR A 37 47.86 4.09 9.93
C THR A 37 48.01 5.11 8.79
N GLY A 38 48.98 6.03 8.93
CA GLY A 38 49.36 6.98 7.89
C GLY A 38 48.48 8.24 7.78
N SER A 39 48.75 9.01 6.72
CA SER A 39 48.03 10.25 6.37
C SER A 39 46.64 9.96 5.77
N PHE A 40 45.85 11.01 5.57
CA PHE A 40 44.55 10.84 4.87
C PHE A 40 44.70 10.31 3.44
N GLY A 41 45.79 10.67 2.73
CA GLY A 41 46.07 10.15 1.39
C GLY A 41 46.40 8.66 1.39
N ASP A 42 47.18 8.19 2.41
CA ASP A 42 47.49 6.78 2.55
C ASP A 42 46.22 5.96 2.84
N ARG A 43 45.29 6.50 3.61
CA ARG A 43 43.96 5.88 3.86
C ARG A 43 43.09 5.85 2.62
N GLU A 44 43.10 6.88 1.76
CA GLU A 44 42.41 6.86 0.47
C GLU A 44 42.92 5.71 -0.40
N THR A 45 44.24 5.52 -0.46
CA THR A 45 44.87 4.42 -1.20
C THR A 45 44.50 3.06 -0.57
N ALA A 46 44.49 2.95 0.75
CA ALA A 46 44.07 1.73 1.44
C ALA A 46 42.60 1.37 1.24
N VAL A 47 41.70 2.37 1.21
CA VAL A 47 40.29 2.18 0.86
C VAL A 47 40.14 1.65 -0.57
N GLY A 48 40.87 2.24 -1.52
CA GLY A 48 40.87 1.77 -2.91
C GLY A 48 41.40 0.34 -3.06
N ALA A 49 42.49 -0.01 -2.37
CA ALA A 49 43.05 -1.36 -2.37
C ALA A 49 42.08 -2.39 -1.74
N LEU A 50 41.42 -2.00 -0.64
CA LEU A 50 40.42 -2.84 0.02
C LEU A 50 39.18 -3.06 -0.86
N ALA A 51 38.73 -2.03 -1.57
CA ALA A 51 37.66 -2.16 -2.56
C ALA A 51 38.03 -3.06 -3.75
N ALA A 52 39.27 -2.92 -4.24
CA ALA A 52 39.77 -3.74 -5.34
C ALA A 52 39.96 -5.22 -4.97
N SER A 53 40.06 -5.56 -3.68
CA SER A 53 40.17 -6.94 -3.23
C SER A 53 38.93 -7.79 -3.54
N GLY A 54 37.76 -7.17 -3.72
CA GLY A 54 36.49 -7.87 -3.97
C GLY A 54 36.02 -8.74 -2.81
N ASP A 55 36.63 -8.64 -1.62
CA ASP A 55 36.24 -9.42 -0.45
C ASP A 55 34.95 -8.88 0.16
N ALA A 56 33.94 -9.74 0.31
CA ALA A 56 32.66 -9.37 0.86
C ALA A 56 32.74 -8.77 2.29
N ARG A 57 33.81 -9.07 3.04
CA ARG A 57 34.06 -8.54 4.37
C ARG A 57 34.53 -7.09 4.35
N ALA A 58 34.99 -6.58 3.21
CA ALA A 58 35.48 -5.21 3.07
C ALA A 58 34.34 -4.17 3.19
N ALA A 59 33.15 -4.47 2.69
CA ALA A 59 32.02 -3.54 2.72
C ALA A 59 31.61 -3.14 4.16
N PRO A 60 31.36 -4.05 5.11
CA PRO A 60 31.04 -3.69 6.50
C PRO A 60 32.15 -2.88 7.19
N ILE A 61 33.43 -3.15 6.87
CA ILE A 61 34.57 -2.42 7.43
C ILE A 61 34.60 -0.98 6.93
N LEU A 62 34.40 -0.78 5.63
CA LEU A 62 34.35 0.55 5.03
C LEU A 62 33.11 1.35 5.47
N GLU A 63 31.96 0.69 5.62
CA GLU A 63 30.76 1.31 6.20
C GLU A 63 31.02 1.80 7.63
N ALA A 64 31.62 0.95 8.47
CA ALA A 64 31.99 1.33 9.83
C ALA A 64 33.01 2.47 9.86
N LEU A 65 33.98 2.50 8.93
CA LEU A 65 34.92 3.60 8.78
C LEU A 65 34.18 4.90 8.40
N GLY A 66 33.28 4.87 7.41
CA GLY A 66 32.49 6.02 6.98
C GLY A 66 31.58 6.58 8.08
N ALA A 67 30.99 5.70 8.89
CA ALA A 67 30.19 6.05 10.06
C ALA A 67 31.05 6.52 11.26
N GLY A 68 32.39 6.42 11.17
CA GLY A 68 33.30 6.75 12.24
C GLY A 68 33.21 5.78 13.44
N GLN A 69 32.89 4.54 13.18
CA GLN A 69 32.76 3.44 14.15
C GLN A 69 33.91 2.46 14.05
N LEU A 70 34.97 2.77 13.29
CA LEU A 70 36.17 1.96 13.19
C LEU A 70 37.22 2.50 14.18
N TYR A 71 37.75 1.61 15.00
CA TYR A 71 38.71 1.92 16.06
C TYR A 71 39.91 0.98 16.01
N LEU A 72 41.04 1.48 16.47
CA LEU A 72 42.24 0.70 16.78
C LEU A 72 42.26 0.48 18.30
N ARG A 73 42.28 -0.76 18.75
CA ARG A 73 42.39 -1.07 20.18
C ARG A 73 43.86 -0.97 20.62
N LYS A 74 44.14 -0.16 21.65
CA LYS A 74 45.51 0.17 22.10
C LYS A 74 46.26 -1.02 22.71
N SER A 75 45.56 -2.01 23.26
CA SER A 75 46.17 -3.16 23.95
C SER A 75 46.88 -4.14 23.02
N ASP A 76 46.36 -4.34 21.80
CA ASP A 76 46.82 -5.39 20.87
C ASP A 76 46.87 -4.93 19.40
N ASN A 77 46.62 -3.63 19.14
CA ASN A 77 46.53 -3.04 17.82
C ASN A 77 45.50 -3.72 16.90
N ALA A 78 44.48 -4.38 17.46
CA ALA A 78 43.40 -4.98 16.68
C ALA A 78 42.44 -3.91 16.17
N VAL A 79 41.99 -4.05 14.90
CA VAL A 79 40.98 -3.18 14.31
C VAL A 79 39.59 -3.72 14.67
N VAL A 80 38.82 -2.88 15.36
CA VAL A 80 37.49 -3.24 15.87
C VAL A 80 36.43 -2.23 15.44
N ILE A 81 35.22 -2.73 15.26
CA ILE A 81 34.02 -1.91 15.03
C ILE A 81 33.33 -1.71 16.37
N GLY A 82 33.15 -0.46 16.77
CA GLY A 82 32.52 -0.08 18.04
C GLY A 82 31.10 0.47 17.81
N LYS A 83 30.10 -0.17 18.38
CA LYS A 83 28.72 0.33 18.39
C LYS A 83 28.35 0.83 19.78
N PRO A 84 27.67 1.99 19.92
CA PRO A 84 27.26 2.50 21.22
C PRO A 84 26.37 1.50 21.97
N ASP A 85 26.74 1.20 23.22
CA ASP A 85 25.98 0.37 24.15
C ASP A 85 26.01 1.02 25.56
N GLY A 86 25.02 1.84 25.84
CA GLY A 86 24.97 2.64 27.05
C GLY A 86 26.18 3.61 27.17
N ASN A 87 27.00 3.43 28.19
CA ASN A 87 28.20 4.26 28.46
C ASN A 87 29.49 3.62 27.93
N GLN A 88 29.39 2.51 27.21
CA GLN A 88 30.52 1.77 26.62
C GLN A 88 30.26 1.51 25.12
N LEU A 89 31.25 0.96 24.44
CA LEU A 89 31.16 0.50 23.07
C LEU A 89 31.16 -1.03 23.04
N ALA A 90 30.16 -1.64 22.43
CA ALA A 90 30.19 -3.06 22.07
C ALA A 90 31.15 -3.24 20.89
N LEU A 91 32.20 -4.02 21.09
CA LEU A 91 33.28 -4.20 20.12
C LEU A 91 33.09 -5.49 19.34
N THR A 92 33.28 -5.39 18.03
CA THR A 92 33.31 -6.52 17.11
C THR A 92 34.61 -6.48 16.32
N GLU A 93 35.31 -7.60 16.19
CA GLU A 93 36.53 -7.67 15.38
C GLU A 93 36.19 -7.40 13.89
N ALA A 94 36.89 -6.45 13.27
CA ALA A 94 36.56 -5.94 11.97
C ALA A 94 36.60 -7.02 10.86
N ILE A 95 37.50 -7.97 10.93
CA ILE A 95 37.72 -9.00 9.89
C ILE A 95 36.87 -10.24 10.12
N SER A 96 36.79 -10.73 11.36
CA SER A 96 36.06 -11.99 11.65
C SER A 96 34.59 -11.78 11.95
N GLY A 97 34.15 -10.55 12.27
CA GLY A 97 32.80 -10.25 12.69
C GLY A 97 32.43 -10.82 14.07
N LYS A 98 33.40 -11.38 14.82
CA LYS A 98 33.14 -11.96 16.13
C LYS A 98 33.10 -10.89 17.24
N PRO A 99 32.26 -11.08 18.27
CA PRO A 99 32.26 -10.20 19.43
C PRO A 99 33.63 -10.15 20.07
N ALA A 100 34.14 -8.93 20.30
CA ALA A 100 35.46 -8.67 20.91
C ALA A 100 35.34 -8.03 22.30
N GLY A 101 34.17 -8.15 22.95
CA GLY A 101 33.88 -7.60 24.28
C GLY A 101 33.32 -6.18 24.25
N THR A 102 33.43 -5.49 25.38
CA THR A 102 33.09 -4.07 25.51
C THR A 102 34.35 -3.28 25.84
N GLY A 103 34.43 -2.02 25.42
CA GLY A 103 35.57 -1.14 25.70
C GLY A 103 35.13 0.30 25.93
N SER A 104 35.96 1.04 26.67
CA SER A 104 35.78 2.48 26.85
C SER A 104 36.43 3.25 25.69
N GLU A 105 35.96 4.47 25.40
CA GLU A 105 36.58 5.33 24.37
C GLU A 105 38.05 5.66 24.69
N ALA A 106 38.45 5.62 25.96
CA ALA A 106 39.83 5.88 26.39
C ALA A 106 40.83 4.78 25.95
N GLU A 107 40.36 3.54 25.76
CA GLU A 107 41.14 2.38 25.34
C GLU A 107 41.23 2.22 23.82
N LEU A 108 40.52 3.07 23.10
CA LEU A 108 40.35 2.98 21.66
C LEU A 108 40.87 4.26 20.97
N ASP A 109 41.51 4.10 19.83
CA ASP A 109 41.86 5.21 18.94
C ASP A 109 40.93 5.19 17.75
N ARG A 110 40.07 6.21 17.65
CA ARG A 110 39.11 6.35 16.55
C ARG A 110 39.82 6.70 15.25
N VAL A 111 39.52 5.97 14.18
CA VAL A 111 40.03 6.30 12.85
C VAL A 111 39.30 7.53 12.32
N ARG A 112 40.03 8.63 12.13
CA ARG A 112 39.45 9.90 11.68
C ARG A 112 39.21 9.89 10.16
N VAL A 113 38.05 10.39 9.76
CA VAL A 113 37.61 10.50 8.35
C VAL A 113 37.35 11.98 8.06
N ASN A 114 37.92 12.51 6.98
CA ASN A 114 37.58 13.82 6.43
C ASN A 114 36.53 13.69 5.32
N ASN A 115 35.99 14.82 4.82
CA ASN A 115 34.94 14.80 3.79
C ASN A 115 35.39 14.15 2.48
N ARG A 116 36.65 14.31 2.09
CA ARG A 116 37.21 13.72 0.89
C ARG A 116 37.29 12.19 1.00
N LEU A 117 37.86 11.69 2.12
CA LEU A 117 37.94 10.26 2.40
C LEU A 117 36.55 9.64 2.51
N ARG A 118 35.55 10.37 3.02
CA ARG A 118 34.15 9.89 3.07
C ARG A 118 33.61 9.63 1.67
N GLY A 119 33.83 10.53 0.72
CA GLY A 119 33.43 10.31 -0.68
C GLY A 119 34.11 9.08 -1.32
N VAL A 120 35.41 8.87 -1.04
CA VAL A 120 36.13 7.68 -1.52
C VAL A 120 35.58 6.40 -0.88
N ILE A 121 35.22 6.42 0.41
CA ILE A 121 34.60 5.30 1.11
C ILE A 121 33.22 4.98 0.50
N GLU A 122 32.38 5.99 0.28
CA GLU A 122 31.05 5.79 -0.32
C GLU A 122 31.14 5.15 -1.71
N ALA A 123 32.06 5.62 -2.55
CA ALA A 123 32.32 5.03 -3.87
C ALA A 123 32.84 3.58 -3.76
N ALA A 124 33.75 3.30 -2.83
CA ALA A 124 34.30 1.97 -2.59
C ALA A 124 33.25 0.98 -2.09
N VAL A 125 32.41 1.37 -1.14
CA VAL A 125 31.28 0.56 -0.63
C VAL A 125 30.29 0.31 -1.77
N GLY A 126 29.97 1.32 -2.57
CA GLY A 126 29.12 1.19 -3.76
C GLY A 126 29.64 0.13 -4.73
N SER A 127 30.96 0.11 -5.03
CA SER A 127 31.55 -0.88 -5.92
C SER A 127 31.52 -2.30 -5.37
N LEU A 128 31.79 -2.48 -4.08
CA LEU A 128 31.75 -3.78 -3.41
C LEU A 128 30.33 -4.37 -3.32
N THR A 129 29.34 -3.53 -3.10
CA THR A 129 27.93 -3.95 -3.05
C THR A 129 27.40 -4.39 -4.41
N LEU A 130 27.90 -3.80 -5.51
CA LEU A 130 27.58 -4.25 -6.88
C LEU A 130 28.04 -5.67 -7.18
N MET A 131 29.10 -6.14 -6.53
CA MET A 131 29.68 -7.49 -6.70
C MET A 131 29.29 -8.46 -5.56
N SER A 132 28.35 -8.08 -4.70
CA SER A 132 27.89 -8.93 -3.60
C SER A 132 27.39 -10.30 -4.10
N PRO A 133 27.65 -11.40 -3.36
CA PRO A 133 27.07 -12.71 -3.68
C PRO A 133 25.55 -12.73 -3.57
N ASP A 134 24.94 -11.84 -2.74
CA ASP A 134 23.49 -11.74 -2.57
C ASP A 134 22.87 -10.93 -3.72
N PRO A 135 21.97 -11.53 -4.53
CA PRO A 135 21.26 -10.85 -5.61
C PRO A 135 20.46 -9.63 -5.17
N ARG A 136 19.94 -9.63 -3.95
CA ARG A 136 19.17 -8.50 -3.42
C ARG A 136 20.05 -7.29 -3.19
N VAL A 137 21.21 -7.51 -2.56
CA VAL A 137 22.19 -6.45 -2.29
C VAL A 137 22.69 -5.84 -3.60
N ARG A 138 22.97 -6.66 -4.62
CA ARG A 138 23.37 -6.16 -5.94
C ARG A 138 22.31 -5.29 -6.59
N ARG A 139 21.05 -5.69 -6.52
CA ARG A 139 19.93 -4.93 -7.05
C ARG A 139 19.74 -3.60 -6.32
N ASP A 140 19.77 -3.64 -4.98
CA ASP A 140 19.61 -2.43 -4.15
C ASP A 140 20.73 -1.43 -4.40
N ALA A 141 21.95 -1.91 -4.64
CA ALA A 141 23.09 -1.08 -5.03
C ALA A 141 22.87 -0.40 -6.39
N ALA A 142 22.36 -1.15 -7.39
CA ALA A 142 22.01 -0.58 -8.69
C ALA A 142 20.92 0.50 -8.59
N ASP A 143 19.86 0.22 -7.84
CA ASP A 143 18.75 1.16 -7.62
C ASP A 143 19.20 2.42 -6.86
N SER A 144 20.14 2.29 -5.92
CA SER A 144 20.76 3.41 -5.21
C SER A 144 21.59 4.29 -6.15
N LEU A 145 22.44 3.68 -6.98
CA LEU A 145 23.25 4.39 -7.97
C LEU A 145 22.41 5.04 -9.06
N PHE A 146 21.30 4.42 -9.45
CA PHE A 146 20.38 5.03 -10.40
C PHE A 146 19.78 6.33 -9.82
N LYS A 147 19.37 6.32 -8.54
CA LYS A 147 18.78 7.49 -7.86
C LYS A 147 19.79 8.59 -7.56
N ARG A 148 21.03 8.21 -7.28
CA ARG A 148 22.14 9.11 -6.94
C ARG A 148 23.36 8.73 -7.77
N PRO A 149 23.38 9.10 -9.05
CA PRO A 149 24.45 8.71 -9.95
C PRO A 149 25.78 9.37 -9.56
N ASP A 150 26.82 8.54 -9.40
CA ASP A 150 28.20 8.96 -9.13
C ASP A 150 29.09 8.57 -10.32
N PRO A 151 29.76 9.53 -10.99
CA PRO A 151 30.68 9.24 -12.08
C PRO A 151 31.79 8.23 -11.72
N ALA A 152 32.24 8.21 -10.48
CA ALA A 152 33.29 7.28 -10.02
C ALA A 152 32.85 5.80 -10.06
N ALA A 153 31.55 5.52 -10.03
CA ALA A 153 31.02 4.15 -10.07
C ALA A 153 30.99 3.53 -11.49
N LEU A 154 31.33 4.29 -12.56
CA LEU A 154 31.17 3.83 -13.95
C LEU A 154 31.97 2.55 -14.24
N ALA A 155 33.26 2.51 -13.84
CA ALA A 155 34.10 1.34 -14.06
C ALA A 155 33.62 0.11 -13.29
N ALA A 156 33.11 0.28 -12.05
CA ALA A 156 32.57 -0.79 -11.24
C ALA A 156 31.27 -1.35 -11.86
N LEU A 157 30.41 -0.48 -12.41
CA LEU A 157 29.20 -0.89 -13.10
C LEU A 157 29.50 -1.66 -14.39
N ASP A 158 30.51 -1.23 -15.18
CA ASP A 158 30.92 -1.95 -16.38
C ASP A 158 31.42 -3.37 -16.05
N ALA A 159 32.22 -3.52 -15.00
CA ALA A 159 32.68 -4.81 -14.52
C ALA A 159 31.50 -5.68 -13.99
N ALA A 160 30.59 -5.09 -13.24
CA ALA A 160 29.40 -5.78 -12.73
C ALA A 160 28.47 -6.27 -13.87
N ILE A 161 28.25 -5.46 -14.91
CA ILE A 161 27.45 -5.82 -16.09
C ILE A 161 28.08 -7.02 -16.83
N ALA A 162 29.42 -7.04 -16.95
CA ALA A 162 30.14 -8.11 -17.62
C ALA A 162 30.04 -9.45 -16.86
N GLY A 163 30.04 -9.42 -15.52
CA GLY A 163 30.00 -10.60 -14.66
C GLY A 163 28.59 -11.09 -14.30
N GLU A 164 27.55 -10.26 -14.46
CA GLU A 164 26.20 -10.58 -14.00
C GLU A 164 25.49 -11.60 -14.91
N LYS A 165 24.96 -12.65 -14.27
CA LYS A 165 24.24 -13.76 -14.93
C LYS A 165 22.71 -13.58 -14.87
N ASP A 166 22.20 -12.90 -13.85
CA ASP A 166 20.77 -12.63 -13.73
C ASP A 166 20.37 -11.46 -14.65
N ALA A 167 19.51 -11.76 -15.62
CA ALA A 167 19.06 -10.78 -16.61
C ALA A 167 18.37 -9.55 -15.98
N ARG A 168 17.67 -9.73 -14.88
CA ARG A 168 16.95 -8.63 -14.18
C ARG A 168 17.92 -7.68 -13.49
N ILE A 169 18.95 -8.23 -12.84
CA ILE A 169 19.99 -7.44 -12.17
C ILE A 169 20.86 -6.76 -13.22
N LYS A 170 21.19 -7.47 -14.31
CA LYS A 170 21.94 -6.90 -15.43
C LYS A 170 21.22 -5.68 -16.03
N THR A 171 19.91 -5.75 -16.21
CA THR A 171 19.10 -4.59 -16.65
C THR A 171 19.20 -3.45 -15.64
N ALA A 172 19.08 -3.72 -14.34
CA ALA A 172 19.22 -2.69 -13.32
C ALA A 172 20.61 -2.03 -13.32
N PHE A 173 21.67 -2.81 -13.54
CA PHE A 173 23.03 -2.26 -13.72
C PHE A 173 23.15 -1.39 -14.98
N GLN A 174 22.55 -1.80 -16.10
CA GLN A 174 22.54 -1.01 -17.33
C GLN A 174 21.80 0.32 -17.16
N GLU A 175 20.67 0.29 -16.44
CA GLU A 175 19.92 1.50 -16.08
C GLU A 175 20.74 2.42 -15.18
N ALA A 176 21.38 1.87 -14.13
CA ALA A 176 22.26 2.64 -13.24
C ALA A 176 23.44 3.24 -13.99
N ARG A 177 24.05 2.46 -14.89
CA ARG A 177 25.13 2.94 -15.75
C ARG A 177 24.68 4.10 -16.64
N ALA A 178 23.50 4.01 -17.24
CA ALA A 178 22.94 5.09 -18.04
C ALA A 178 22.76 6.37 -17.23
N ALA A 179 22.23 6.27 -16.00
CA ALA A 179 22.11 7.42 -15.10
C ALA A 179 23.48 8.05 -14.78
N VAL A 180 24.51 7.23 -14.52
CA VAL A 180 25.88 7.68 -14.24
C VAL A 180 26.51 8.36 -15.47
N VAL A 181 26.30 7.82 -16.67
CA VAL A 181 26.79 8.41 -17.93
C VAL A 181 26.23 9.82 -18.14
N LEU A 182 24.97 10.08 -17.77
CA LEU A 182 24.33 11.39 -17.92
C LEU A 182 24.98 12.49 -17.06
N VAL A 183 25.58 12.14 -15.93
CA VAL A 183 26.27 13.10 -15.03
C VAL A 183 27.80 13.09 -15.19
N SER A 184 28.35 12.19 -16.00
CA SER A 184 29.80 12.10 -16.29
C SER A 184 30.21 12.96 -17.48
N ASP A 185 31.53 13.03 -17.73
CA ASP A 185 32.12 13.70 -18.90
C ASP A 185 32.12 12.80 -20.17
N ALA A 186 31.11 11.93 -20.30
CA ALA A 186 30.94 11.02 -21.42
C ALA A 186 30.65 11.77 -22.74
N SER A 187 30.87 11.10 -23.85
CA SER A 187 30.61 11.66 -25.18
C SER A 187 29.12 12.02 -25.38
N LYS A 188 28.84 12.95 -26.28
CA LYS A 188 27.46 13.32 -26.66
C LYS A 188 26.65 12.09 -27.09
N GLN A 189 27.27 11.20 -27.88
CA GLN A 189 26.60 10.01 -28.39
C GLN A 189 26.23 9.04 -27.23
N ASP A 190 27.13 8.85 -26.27
CA ASP A 190 26.86 8.00 -25.09
C ASP A 190 25.76 8.59 -24.23
N LYS A 191 25.75 9.92 -24.06
CA LYS A 191 24.69 10.60 -23.31
C LYS A 191 23.33 10.46 -24.00
N LEU A 192 23.25 10.58 -25.31
CA LEU A 192 22.01 10.37 -26.07
C LEU A 192 21.50 8.92 -25.94
N ALA A 193 22.40 7.92 -26.04
CA ALA A 193 22.04 6.52 -25.83
C ALA A 193 21.58 6.27 -24.38
N ALA A 194 22.23 6.87 -23.38
CA ALA A 194 21.85 6.78 -21.98
C ALA A 194 20.47 7.38 -21.70
N LEU A 195 20.11 8.49 -22.38
CA LEU A 195 18.77 9.09 -22.26
C LEU A 195 17.67 8.13 -22.72
N GLU A 196 17.91 7.31 -23.75
CA GLU A 196 16.94 6.30 -24.19
C GLU A 196 16.72 5.22 -23.13
N VAL A 197 17.80 4.70 -22.53
CA VAL A 197 17.70 3.69 -21.47
C VAL A 197 16.94 4.23 -20.25
N VAL A 198 17.25 5.47 -19.84
CA VAL A 198 16.56 6.11 -18.70
C VAL A 198 15.09 6.40 -19.04
N ARG A 199 14.78 6.83 -20.26
CA ARG A 199 13.40 7.01 -20.74
C ARG A 199 12.62 5.69 -20.68
N ASP A 200 13.20 4.60 -21.13
CA ASP A 200 12.54 3.29 -21.21
C ASP A 200 12.24 2.69 -19.83
N LYS A 201 13.04 3.00 -18.80
CA LYS A 201 12.71 2.71 -17.40
C LYS A 201 11.40 3.37 -16.95
N GLY A 202 11.11 4.59 -17.43
CA GLY A 202 9.80 5.23 -17.43
C GLY A 202 9.16 5.48 -16.06
N ASN A 203 9.89 5.34 -14.94
CA ASN A 203 9.39 5.54 -13.58
C ASN A 203 9.67 6.96 -13.04
N ARG A 204 9.22 7.25 -11.81
CA ARG A 204 9.45 8.56 -11.16
C ARG A 204 10.94 8.86 -10.93
N ASP A 205 11.74 7.84 -10.62
CA ASP A 205 13.18 7.99 -10.44
C ASP A 205 13.84 8.38 -11.76
N ALA A 206 13.42 7.76 -12.88
CA ALA A 206 13.88 8.14 -14.23
C ALA A 206 13.56 9.59 -14.57
N LEU A 207 12.36 10.07 -14.20
CA LEU A 207 12.01 11.48 -14.40
C LEU A 207 12.93 12.41 -13.61
N SER A 208 13.31 12.05 -12.40
CA SER A 208 14.24 12.82 -11.56
C SER A 208 15.65 12.87 -12.18
N VAL A 209 16.15 11.74 -12.68
CA VAL A 209 17.45 11.65 -13.38
C VAL A 209 17.44 12.48 -14.66
N LEU A 210 16.36 12.39 -15.47
CA LEU A 210 16.22 13.20 -16.68
C LEU A 210 16.16 14.71 -16.38
N GLN A 211 15.49 15.10 -15.28
CA GLN A 211 15.44 16.49 -14.85
C GLN A 211 16.83 17.01 -14.42
N ALA A 212 17.61 16.18 -13.70
CA ALA A 212 18.99 16.50 -13.37
C ALA A 212 19.86 16.63 -14.63
N ALA A 213 19.67 15.74 -15.62
CA ALA A 213 20.35 15.81 -16.90
C ALA A 213 20.01 17.09 -17.69
N ILE A 214 18.75 17.54 -17.70
CA ILE A 214 18.33 18.81 -18.33
C ILE A 214 19.06 20.00 -17.70
N ASN A 215 19.17 20.01 -16.36
CA ASN A 215 19.80 21.11 -15.62
C ASN A 215 21.33 21.11 -15.74
N GLY A 216 21.95 19.93 -15.90
CA GLY A 216 23.40 19.76 -15.99
C GLY A 216 23.96 19.75 -17.42
N ALA A 217 23.10 19.64 -18.46
CA ALA A 217 23.56 19.55 -19.83
C ALA A 217 24.12 20.88 -20.37
N SER A 218 25.36 20.85 -20.81
CA SER A 218 26.01 21.97 -21.52
C SER A 218 25.72 21.96 -23.04
N ASP A 219 25.50 20.75 -23.63
CA ASP A 219 25.19 20.58 -25.04
C ASP A 219 23.69 20.80 -25.30
N PRO A 220 23.31 21.71 -26.24
CA PRO A 220 21.92 22.00 -26.57
C PRO A 220 21.13 20.77 -27.06
N ASP A 221 21.75 19.86 -27.80
CA ASP A 221 21.09 18.69 -28.35
C ASP A 221 20.83 17.64 -27.28
N VAL A 222 21.76 17.45 -26.33
CA VAL A 222 21.55 16.59 -25.16
C VAL A 222 20.41 17.15 -24.28
N LYS A 223 20.38 18.47 -24.09
CA LYS A 223 19.32 19.13 -23.35
C LYS A 223 17.94 18.98 -24.01
N ALA A 224 17.88 19.13 -25.34
CA ALA A 224 16.64 18.94 -26.10
C ALA A 224 16.16 17.48 -26.02
N ALA A 225 17.07 16.50 -26.20
CA ALA A 225 16.77 15.08 -26.10
C ALA A 225 16.29 14.70 -24.66
N ALA A 226 16.96 15.21 -23.61
CA ALA A 226 16.56 14.99 -22.23
C ALA A 226 15.17 15.58 -21.93
N THR A 227 14.87 16.76 -22.49
CA THR A 227 13.55 17.41 -22.36
C THR A 227 12.47 16.58 -23.04
N ALA A 228 12.73 16.07 -24.25
CA ALA A 228 11.80 15.19 -24.96
C ALA A 228 11.58 13.85 -24.23
N ALA A 229 12.66 13.24 -23.72
CA ALA A 229 12.59 12.03 -22.90
C ALA A 229 11.77 12.26 -21.63
N ALA A 230 12.01 13.36 -20.91
CA ALA A 230 11.25 13.71 -19.71
C ALA A 230 9.76 13.97 -20.01
N ALA A 231 9.44 14.59 -21.15
CA ALA A 231 8.05 14.77 -21.59
C ALA A 231 7.35 13.44 -21.86
N SER A 232 8.02 12.50 -22.55
CA SER A 232 7.52 11.15 -22.81
C SER A 232 7.26 10.37 -21.51
N VAL A 233 8.22 10.41 -20.57
CA VAL A 233 8.06 9.76 -19.26
C VAL A 233 6.91 10.37 -18.48
N ARG A 234 6.75 11.71 -18.45
CA ARG A 234 5.61 12.38 -17.81
C ARG A 234 4.27 11.94 -18.39
N GLN A 235 4.19 11.82 -19.71
CA GLN A 235 2.96 11.36 -20.39
C GLN A 235 2.62 9.92 -20.01
N SER A 236 3.63 9.03 -19.98
CA SER A 236 3.47 7.65 -19.52
C SER A 236 3.02 7.59 -18.06
N LEU A 237 3.66 8.35 -17.18
CA LEU A 237 3.30 8.44 -15.76
C LEU A 237 1.87 8.95 -15.56
N ALA A 238 1.46 9.98 -16.31
CA ALA A 238 0.07 10.48 -16.25
C ALA A 238 -0.94 9.41 -16.65
N GLY A 239 -0.62 8.57 -17.64
CA GLY A 239 -1.44 7.41 -17.99
C GLY A 239 -1.56 6.38 -16.86
N TRP A 240 -0.45 6.07 -16.20
CA TRP A 240 -0.45 5.16 -15.06
C TRP A 240 -1.15 5.75 -13.83
N GLU A 241 -1.01 7.05 -13.58
CA GLU A 241 -1.75 7.75 -12.52
C GLU A 241 -3.25 7.74 -12.78
N ALA A 242 -3.68 7.95 -14.03
CA ALA A 242 -5.08 7.80 -14.40
C ALA A 242 -5.58 6.36 -14.16
N ALA A 243 -4.82 5.34 -14.56
CA ALA A 243 -5.15 3.94 -14.28
C ALA A 243 -5.22 3.64 -12.77
N GLN A 244 -4.29 4.20 -11.99
CA GLN A 244 -4.30 4.09 -10.52
C GLN A 244 -5.55 4.74 -9.91
N ASN A 245 -5.95 5.92 -10.41
CA ASN A 245 -7.16 6.61 -9.96
C ASN A 245 -8.43 5.84 -10.34
N VAL A 246 -8.48 5.20 -11.51
CA VAL A 246 -9.57 4.28 -11.89
C VAL A 246 -9.64 3.11 -10.91
N TRP A 247 -8.52 2.47 -10.60
CA TRP A 247 -8.45 1.37 -9.63
C TRP A 247 -8.95 1.80 -8.24
N TYR A 248 -8.45 2.92 -7.73
CA TYR A 248 -8.92 3.47 -6.46
C TYR A 248 -10.39 3.87 -6.50
N GLY A 249 -10.86 4.38 -7.64
CA GLY A 249 -12.26 4.70 -7.88
C GLY A 249 -13.16 3.46 -7.86
N ILE A 250 -12.74 2.36 -8.48
CA ILE A 250 -13.44 1.07 -8.42
C ILE A 250 -13.50 0.55 -6.98
N SER A 251 -12.39 0.63 -6.25
CA SER A 251 -12.34 0.24 -4.84
C SER A 251 -13.29 1.08 -3.97
N LEU A 252 -13.30 2.40 -4.13
CA LEU A 252 -14.23 3.28 -3.44
C LEU A 252 -15.68 2.97 -3.86
N GLY A 253 -15.92 2.84 -5.16
CA GLY A 253 -17.22 2.48 -5.72
C GLY A 253 -17.76 1.15 -5.19
N SER A 254 -16.91 0.16 -4.93
CA SER A 254 -17.33 -1.12 -4.36
C SER A 254 -17.85 -0.98 -2.92
N VAL A 255 -17.24 -0.11 -2.13
CA VAL A 255 -17.69 0.22 -0.77
C VAL A 255 -18.99 1.01 -0.81
N LEU A 256 -19.06 2.03 -1.68
CA LEU A 256 -20.29 2.81 -1.90
C LEU A 256 -21.43 1.92 -2.40
N LEU A 257 -21.13 0.92 -3.22
CA LEU A 257 -22.12 -0.08 -3.67
C LEU A 257 -22.72 -0.83 -2.49
N LEU A 258 -21.91 -1.36 -1.59
CA LEU A 258 -22.41 -2.09 -0.41
C LEU A 258 -23.30 -1.21 0.47
N ALA A 259 -22.87 0.01 0.76
CA ALA A 259 -23.64 0.95 1.55
C ALA A 259 -24.94 1.37 0.83
N ALA A 260 -24.86 1.66 -0.47
CA ALA A 260 -25.99 2.13 -1.25
C ALA A 260 -27.03 1.04 -1.56
N ILE A 261 -26.63 -0.22 -1.72
CA ILE A 261 -27.55 -1.33 -2.01
C ILE A 261 -28.57 -1.49 -0.89
N GLY A 262 -28.14 -1.45 0.37
CA GLY A 262 -29.05 -1.52 1.50
C GLY A 262 -30.11 -0.40 1.47
N LEU A 263 -29.66 0.81 1.18
CA LEU A 263 -30.52 1.97 1.02
C LEU A 263 -31.43 1.85 -0.22
N ALA A 264 -30.92 1.36 -1.35
CA ALA A 264 -31.69 1.16 -2.57
C ALA A 264 -32.85 0.16 -2.36
N ILE A 265 -32.66 -0.85 -1.53
CA ILE A 265 -33.69 -1.84 -1.18
C ILE A 265 -34.76 -1.17 -0.32
N THR A 266 -34.40 -0.52 0.78
CA THR A 266 -35.34 0.09 1.71
C THR A 266 -36.12 1.23 1.06
N PHE A 267 -35.43 2.15 0.40
CA PHE A 267 -36.06 3.26 -0.31
C PHE A 267 -36.85 2.77 -1.54
N GLY A 268 -36.30 1.83 -2.30
CA GLY A 268 -36.93 1.28 -3.48
C GLY A 268 -38.20 0.49 -3.20
N THR A 269 -38.28 -0.25 -2.08
CA THR A 269 -39.44 -1.11 -1.76
C THR A 269 -40.50 -0.37 -0.94
N MET A 270 -40.06 0.38 0.07
CA MET A 270 -40.95 0.98 1.08
C MET A 270 -41.19 2.47 0.85
N GLY A 271 -40.42 3.14 -0.01
CA GLY A 271 -40.47 4.59 -0.19
C GLY A 271 -39.98 5.39 1.03
N VAL A 272 -39.27 4.76 1.94
CA VAL A 272 -38.82 5.35 3.19
C VAL A 272 -37.42 5.92 3.03
N ILE A 273 -37.25 7.20 3.32
CA ILE A 273 -35.93 7.85 3.40
C ILE A 273 -35.38 7.61 4.80
N ASN A 274 -34.36 6.75 4.90
CA ASN A 274 -33.75 6.39 6.17
C ASN A 274 -32.39 7.07 6.36
N MET A 275 -32.36 8.15 7.14
CA MET A 275 -31.10 8.85 7.47
C MET A 275 -30.24 8.07 8.47
N ALA A 276 -30.85 7.17 9.27
CA ALA A 276 -30.11 6.30 10.18
C ALA A 276 -29.43 5.11 9.49
N HIS A 277 -29.53 4.99 8.15
CA HIS A 277 -28.89 3.92 7.41
C HIS A 277 -27.35 3.94 7.52
N GLY A 278 -26.74 5.13 7.57
CA GLY A 278 -25.31 5.29 7.85
C GLY A 278 -24.88 4.69 9.17
N GLU A 279 -25.75 4.74 10.19
CA GLU A 279 -25.46 4.18 11.51
C GLU A 279 -25.45 2.64 11.52
N MET A 280 -26.12 2.02 10.55
CA MET A 280 -26.02 0.57 10.34
C MET A 280 -24.63 0.18 9.84
N VAL A 281 -24.02 1.03 9.01
CA VAL A 281 -22.62 0.89 8.57
C VAL A 281 -21.69 1.03 9.77
N MET A 282 -21.90 2.05 10.61
CA MET A 282 -21.13 2.26 11.84
C MET A 282 -21.24 1.04 12.77
N LEU A 283 -22.44 0.52 13.00
CA LEU A 283 -22.65 -0.67 13.84
C LEU A 283 -21.91 -1.89 13.31
N GLY A 284 -21.88 -2.10 11.99
CA GLY A 284 -21.10 -3.16 11.37
C GLY A 284 -19.60 -3.01 11.61
N ALA A 285 -19.06 -1.80 11.50
CA ALA A 285 -17.66 -1.51 11.78
C ALA A 285 -17.31 -1.73 13.26
N TYR A 286 -18.15 -1.28 14.19
CA TYR A 286 -17.94 -1.52 15.62
C TYR A 286 -18.10 -3.00 15.99
N THR A 287 -19.01 -3.75 15.34
CA THR A 287 -19.09 -5.20 15.50
C THR A 287 -17.78 -5.87 15.11
N THR A 288 -17.16 -5.44 14.02
CA THR A 288 -15.85 -5.95 13.59
C THR A 288 -14.78 -5.64 14.64
N PHE A 289 -14.76 -4.41 15.16
CA PHE A 289 -13.84 -4.02 16.23
C PHE A 289 -13.99 -4.92 17.46
N VAL A 290 -15.22 -5.11 17.96
CA VAL A 290 -15.48 -5.95 19.13
C VAL A 290 -15.08 -7.41 18.90
N VAL A 291 -15.39 -7.96 17.73
CA VAL A 291 -14.98 -9.34 17.37
C VAL A 291 -13.47 -9.47 17.39
N GLN A 292 -12.75 -8.52 16.79
CA GLN A 292 -11.28 -8.55 16.79
C GLN A 292 -10.69 -8.33 18.18
N ASP A 293 -11.27 -7.48 19.01
CA ASP A 293 -10.82 -7.24 20.37
C ASP A 293 -10.93 -8.51 21.22
N ILE A 294 -12.09 -9.21 21.14
CA ILE A 294 -12.30 -10.50 21.81
C ILE A 294 -11.31 -11.56 21.28
N ILE A 295 -11.09 -11.63 19.97
CA ILE A 295 -10.17 -12.61 19.38
C ILE A 295 -8.71 -12.31 19.79
N ARG A 296 -8.29 -11.04 19.81
CA ARG A 296 -6.95 -10.65 20.25
C ARG A 296 -6.67 -11.04 21.71
N THR A 297 -7.66 -10.88 22.58
CA THR A 297 -7.51 -11.15 24.01
C THR A 297 -7.66 -12.63 24.36
N SER A 298 -8.60 -13.34 23.72
CA SER A 298 -8.96 -14.72 24.12
C SER A 298 -8.42 -15.79 23.16
N PHE A 299 -8.30 -15.51 21.86
CA PHE A 299 -7.96 -16.50 20.83
C PHE A 299 -7.02 -15.92 19.74
N PRO A 300 -5.79 -15.47 20.08
CA PRO A 300 -4.92 -14.75 19.13
C PRO A 300 -4.64 -15.50 17.82
N HIS A 301 -4.62 -16.84 17.85
CA HIS A 301 -4.39 -17.69 16.68
C HIS A 301 -5.53 -17.65 15.64
N LEU A 302 -6.72 -17.16 16.03
CA LEU A 302 -7.87 -17.01 15.13
C LEU A 302 -7.96 -15.62 14.48
N PHE A 303 -6.94 -14.77 14.67
CA PHE A 303 -6.98 -13.39 14.19
C PHE A 303 -7.20 -13.30 12.67
N ASP A 304 -6.58 -14.17 11.89
CA ASP A 304 -6.77 -14.22 10.44
C ASP A 304 -8.20 -14.61 10.01
N ALA A 305 -8.94 -15.32 10.85
CA ALA A 305 -10.35 -15.66 10.62
C ALA A 305 -11.32 -14.59 11.17
N SER A 306 -10.82 -13.55 11.83
CA SER A 306 -11.65 -12.54 12.52
C SER A 306 -12.70 -11.87 11.64
N LEU A 307 -12.33 -11.55 10.38
CA LEU A 307 -13.27 -10.95 9.42
C LEU A 307 -14.37 -11.93 8.99
N VAL A 308 -14.04 -13.20 8.80
CA VAL A 308 -15.01 -14.23 8.42
C VAL A 308 -16.05 -14.40 9.52
N ILE A 309 -15.66 -14.28 10.79
CA ILE A 309 -16.56 -14.32 11.95
C ILE A 309 -17.33 -13.00 12.07
N ALA A 310 -16.68 -11.86 11.83
CA ALA A 310 -17.31 -10.54 11.93
C ALA A 310 -18.41 -10.33 10.89
N LEU A 311 -18.27 -10.87 9.68
CA LEU A 311 -19.24 -10.69 8.60
C LEU A 311 -20.67 -11.14 8.97
N PRO A 312 -20.94 -12.40 9.36
CA PRO A 312 -22.28 -12.81 9.74
C PRO A 312 -22.77 -12.07 10.99
N LEU A 313 -21.92 -11.80 11.95
CA LEU A 313 -22.30 -11.07 13.17
C LEU A 313 -22.69 -9.62 12.86
N ALA A 314 -21.93 -8.91 12.04
CA ALA A 314 -22.25 -7.55 11.61
C ALA A 314 -23.57 -7.49 10.83
N PHE A 315 -23.82 -8.47 9.95
CA PHE A 315 -25.10 -8.59 9.25
C PHE A 315 -26.27 -8.79 10.23
N VAL A 316 -26.12 -9.69 11.19
CA VAL A 316 -27.18 -10.00 12.17
C VAL A 316 -27.40 -8.82 13.11
N VAL A 317 -26.35 -8.21 13.65
CA VAL A 317 -26.45 -7.07 14.58
C VAL A 317 -27.12 -5.87 13.89
N ALA A 318 -26.60 -5.43 12.75
CA ALA A 318 -27.17 -4.32 12.01
C ALA A 318 -28.58 -4.64 11.50
N GLY A 319 -28.83 -5.86 11.05
CA GLY A 319 -30.13 -6.32 10.61
C GLY A 319 -31.17 -6.36 11.75
N ALA A 320 -30.78 -6.85 12.94
CA ALA A 320 -31.65 -6.88 14.11
C ALA A 320 -32.01 -5.47 14.60
N VAL A 321 -31.02 -4.56 14.66
CA VAL A 321 -31.27 -3.15 14.97
C VAL A 321 -32.18 -2.52 13.92
N GLY A 322 -31.97 -2.81 12.63
CA GLY A 322 -32.85 -2.36 11.56
C GLY A 322 -34.29 -2.85 11.75
N ILE A 323 -34.50 -4.13 12.05
CA ILE A 323 -35.84 -4.68 12.34
C ILE A 323 -36.48 -3.99 13.56
N ALA A 324 -35.69 -3.73 14.61
CA ALA A 324 -36.15 -3.03 15.79
C ALA A 324 -36.61 -1.59 15.47
N ILE A 325 -35.86 -0.89 14.64
CA ILE A 325 -36.18 0.47 14.15
C ILE A 325 -37.47 0.45 13.33
N GLU A 326 -37.60 -0.49 12.40
CA GLU A 326 -38.81 -0.62 11.60
C GLU A 326 -40.03 -0.87 12.48
N ARG A 327 -39.95 -1.84 13.39
CA ARG A 327 -41.05 -2.21 14.29
C ARG A 327 -41.40 -1.14 15.30
N GLY A 328 -40.39 -0.43 15.82
CA GLY A 328 -40.59 0.57 16.90
C GLY A 328 -41.00 1.95 16.36
N ILE A 329 -40.52 2.35 15.18
CA ILE A 329 -40.62 3.72 14.71
C ILE A 329 -41.24 3.79 13.31
N ILE A 330 -40.60 3.16 12.32
CA ILE A 330 -40.90 3.40 10.90
C ILE A 330 -42.32 2.96 10.52
N ARG A 331 -42.77 1.83 11.08
CA ARG A 331 -44.12 1.30 10.82
C ARG A 331 -45.27 2.28 11.09
N PHE A 332 -45.07 3.24 12.00
CA PHE A 332 -46.08 4.26 12.35
C PHE A 332 -46.02 5.51 11.46
N LEU A 333 -44.98 5.61 10.63
CA LEU A 333 -44.68 6.76 9.80
C LEU A 333 -44.83 6.49 8.28
N TYR A 334 -45.39 5.32 7.92
CA TYR A 334 -45.63 5.01 6.50
C TYR A 334 -46.54 6.03 5.85
N GLY A 335 -46.19 6.46 4.61
CA GLY A 335 -46.93 7.48 3.87
C GLY A 335 -46.60 8.92 4.28
N ARG A 336 -45.66 9.13 5.24
CA ARG A 336 -45.22 10.44 5.71
C ARG A 336 -43.71 10.62 5.52
N PRO A 337 -43.24 10.91 4.31
CA PRO A 337 -41.80 10.89 4.02
C PRO A 337 -41.00 11.92 4.82
N LEU A 338 -41.54 13.11 5.09
CA LEU A 338 -40.87 14.13 5.90
C LEU A 338 -40.76 13.75 7.38
N ASP A 339 -41.84 13.18 7.96
CA ASP A 339 -41.84 12.73 9.35
C ASP A 339 -40.85 11.57 9.53
N THR A 340 -40.76 10.67 8.55
CA THR A 340 -39.82 9.55 8.55
C THR A 340 -38.38 10.04 8.46
N LEU A 341 -38.10 11.01 7.58
CA LEU A 341 -36.77 11.60 7.46
C LEU A 341 -36.32 12.23 8.78
N LEU A 342 -37.19 13.04 9.41
CA LEU A 342 -36.89 13.72 10.68
C LEU A 342 -36.69 12.71 11.82
N ALA A 343 -37.57 11.72 11.94
CA ALA A 343 -37.48 10.68 12.96
C ALA A 343 -36.20 9.83 12.83
N THR A 344 -35.84 9.45 11.59
CA THR A 344 -34.61 8.68 11.35
C THR A 344 -33.34 9.51 11.53
N TRP A 345 -33.39 10.83 11.28
CA TRP A 345 -32.29 11.73 11.60
C TRP A 345 -32.08 11.85 13.11
N GLY A 346 -33.14 12.05 13.90
CA GLY A 346 -33.07 12.05 15.36
C GLY A 346 -32.54 10.71 15.91
N LEU A 347 -32.99 9.59 15.33
CA LEU A 347 -32.51 8.26 15.69
C LEU A 347 -31.00 8.06 15.37
N SER A 348 -30.53 8.61 14.25
CA SER A 348 -29.11 8.60 13.91
C SER A 348 -28.28 9.25 15.02
N LEU A 349 -28.69 10.43 15.51
CA LEU A 349 -28.01 11.12 16.62
C LEU A 349 -28.00 10.28 17.91
N VAL A 350 -29.13 9.62 18.22
CA VAL A 350 -29.22 8.72 19.39
C VAL A 350 -28.26 7.56 19.28
N LEU A 351 -28.20 6.90 18.11
CA LEU A 351 -27.29 5.76 17.87
C LEU A 351 -25.82 6.19 17.95
N GLN A 352 -25.46 7.33 17.34
CA GLN A 352 -24.10 7.86 17.46
C GLN A 352 -23.72 8.16 18.89
N GLN A 353 -24.62 8.79 19.65
CA GLN A 353 -24.36 9.11 21.06
C GLN A 353 -24.28 7.84 21.91
N ALA A 354 -25.10 6.83 21.64
CA ALA A 354 -25.02 5.55 22.32
C ALA A 354 -23.67 4.87 22.10
N VAL A 355 -23.21 4.79 20.84
CA VAL A 355 -21.90 4.21 20.50
C VAL A 355 -20.76 5.04 21.11
N ARG A 356 -20.87 6.36 21.11
CA ARG A 356 -19.88 7.25 21.74
C ARG A 356 -19.81 7.06 23.25
N SER A 357 -20.93 6.80 23.89
CA SER A 357 -20.99 6.54 25.35
C SER A 357 -20.40 5.17 25.71
N ILE A 358 -20.56 4.16 24.85
CA ILE A 358 -20.08 2.79 25.08
C ILE A 358 -18.59 2.66 24.78
N PHE A 359 -18.15 3.16 23.60
CA PHE A 359 -16.80 2.94 23.08
C PHE A 359 -15.88 4.16 23.21
N GLY A 360 -16.44 5.31 23.61
CA GLY A 360 -15.73 6.58 23.67
C GLY A 360 -15.72 7.36 22.33
N PRO A 361 -15.25 8.61 22.34
CA PRO A 361 -15.22 9.48 21.14
C PRO A 361 -14.05 9.20 20.21
N SER A 362 -13.03 8.46 20.67
CA SER A 362 -11.80 8.21 19.92
C SER A 362 -12.00 7.18 18.80
N ASN A 363 -11.26 7.35 17.73
CA ASN A 363 -11.22 6.36 16.66
C ASN A 363 -10.65 5.04 17.17
N ARG A 364 -11.19 3.95 16.67
CA ARG A 364 -10.74 2.58 16.96
C ARG A 364 -10.11 1.98 15.72
N GLU A 365 -8.99 1.34 15.90
CA GLU A 365 -8.26 0.67 14.82
C GLU A 365 -8.69 -0.79 14.72
N VAL A 366 -8.97 -1.23 13.49
CA VAL A 366 -9.27 -2.62 13.14
C VAL A 366 -8.12 -3.12 12.28
N GLY A 367 -7.48 -4.20 12.71
CA GLY A 367 -6.33 -4.78 12.01
C GLY A 367 -6.75 -5.56 10.76
N ALA A 368 -5.90 -5.53 9.74
CA ALA A 368 -6.08 -6.37 8.56
C ALA A 368 -5.48 -7.77 8.80
N PRO A 369 -6.18 -8.86 8.44
CA PRO A 369 -5.63 -10.20 8.44
C PRO A 369 -4.42 -10.33 7.51
N ALA A 370 -3.55 -11.32 7.75
CA ALA A 370 -2.31 -11.50 6.99
C ALA A 370 -2.55 -11.67 5.48
N PHE A 371 -3.62 -12.34 5.06
CA PHE A 371 -3.96 -12.55 3.64
C PHE A 371 -4.42 -11.26 2.92
N MET A 372 -4.78 -10.20 3.65
CA MET A 372 -5.15 -8.89 3.10
C MET A 372 -3.99 -7.90 3.12
N SER A 373 -2.88 -8.24 3.78
CA SER A 373 -1.70 -7.37 3.88
C SER A 373 -0.82 -7.49 2.65
N GLY A 374 -0.13 -6.38 2.30
CA GLY A 374 0.76 -6.31 1.15
C GLY A 374 0.10 -5.78 -0.13
N ALA A 375 0.90 -5.72 -1.18
CA ALA A 375 0.52 -5.24 -2.50
C ALA A 375 1.36 -5.93 -3.58
N PHE A 376 0.84 -6.01 -4.79
CA PHE A 376 1.60 -6.38 -5.97
C PHE A 376 1.55 -5.26 -7.01
N GLN A 377 2.56 -5.22 -7.86
CA GLN A 377 2.67 -4.23 -8.92
C GLN A 377 2.40 -4.86 -10.28
N LEU A 378 1.54 -4.21 -11.06
CA LEU A 378 1.29 -4.53 -12.46
C LEU A 378 1.77 -3.35 -13.32
N GLY A 379 3.01 -3.42 -13.80
CA GLY A 379 3.71 -2.27 -14.35
C GLY A 379 3.96 -1.23 -13.25
N GLN A 380 3.39 -0.02 -13.40
CA GLN A 380 3.45 1.02 -12.37
C GLN A 380 2.17 1.12 -11.53
N LEU A 381 1.18 0.26 -11.79
CA LEU A 381 -0.04 0.17 -11.01
C LEU A 381 0.21 -0.65 -9.73
N THR A 382 -0.04 -0.04 -8.58
CA THR A 382 0.05 -0.71 -7.28
C THR A 382 -1.34 -1.18 -6.84
N ILE A 383 -1.51 -2.50 -6.73
CA ILE A 383 -2.75 -3.13 -6.29
C ILE A 383 -2.53 -3.70 -4.90
N THR A 384 -3.17 -3.10 -3.88
CA THR A 384 -3.15 -3.63 -2.51
C THR A 384 -4.15 -4.77 -2.37
N TYR A 385 -3.74 -5.86 -1.71
CA TYR A 385 -4.61 -7.03 -1.51
C TYR A 385 -5.89 -6.68 -0.74
N GLY A 386 -5.81 -5.79 0.27
CA GLY A 386 -6.99 -5.35 1.01
C GLY A 386 -8.08 -4.76 0.12
N ARG A 387 -7.72 -3.84 -0.80
CA ARG A 387 -8.68 -3.25 -1.75
C ARG A 387 -9.22 -4.28 -2.75
N LEU A 388 -8.38 -5.20 -3.23
CA LEU A 388 -8.79 -6.27 -4.12
C LEU A 388 -9.85 -7.15 -3.46
N TRP A 389 -9.63 -7.58 -2.21
CA TRP A 389 -10.58 -8.39 -1.47
C TRP A 389 -11.91 -7.66 -1.21
N ILE A 390 -11.88 -6.35 -0.96
CA ILE A 390 -13.10 -5.54 -0.79
C ILE A 390 -13.92 -5.50 -2.09
N VAL A 391 -13.27 -5.32 -3.25
CA VAL A 391 -13.96 -5.35 -4.55
C VAL A 391 -14.60 -6.72 -4.80
N VAL A 392 -13.85 -7.80 -4.59
CA VAL A 392 -14.36 -9.18 -4.76
C VAL A 392 -15.51 -9.45 -3.80
N PHE A 393 -15.37 -9.07 -2.54
CA PHE A 393 -16.42 -9.22 -1.53
C PHE A 393 -17.69 -8.44 -1.87
N SER A 394 -17.55 -7.19 -2.32
CA SER A 394 -18.68 -6.36 -2.73
C SER A 394 -19.45 -6.98 -3.89
N LEU A 395 -18.76 -7.50 -4.90
CA LEU A 395 -19.39 -8.20 -6.03
C LEU A 395 -20.06 -9.50 -5.57
N LEU A 396 -19.46 -10.25 -4.66
CA LEU A 396 -20.06 -11.46 -4.11
C LEU A 396 -21.36 -11.15 -3.36
N VAL A 397 -21.38 -10.13 -2.50
CA VAL A 397 -22.58 -9.69 -1.79
C VAL A 397 -23.64 -9.23 -2.78
N PHE A 398 -23.26 -8.46 -3.81
CA PHE A 398 -24.17 -8.00 -4.85
C PHE A 398 -24.82 -9.16 -5.62
N VAL A 399 -24.03 -10.14 -6.06
CA VAL A 399 -24.54 -11.33 -6.76
C VAL A 399 -25.44 -12.16 -5.84
N THR A 400 -25.02 -12.40 -4.60
CA THR A 400 -25.80 -13.12 -3.59
C THR A 400 -27.15 -12.45 -3.37
N LEU A 401 -27.15 -11.13 -3.22
CA LEU A 401 -28.38 -10.37 -3.07
C LEU A 401 -29.33 -10.51 -4.29
N ILE A 402 -28.79 -10.39 -5.51
CA ILE A 402 -29.60 -10.62 -6.72
C ILE A 402 -30.20 -12.02 -6.73
N LEU A 403 -29.44 -13.05 -6.32
CA LEU A 403 -29.94 -14.42 -6.24
C LEU A 403 -31.05 -14.54 -5.18
N VAL A 404 -30.86 -13.95 -3.99
CA VAL A 404 -31.89 -13.91 -2.94
C VAL A 404 -33.16 -13.24 -3.46
N LEU A 405 -33.06 -12.07 -4.06
CA LEU A 405 -34.22 -11.32 -4.53
C LEU A 405 -34.90 -11.98 -5.75
N ARG A 406 -34.19 -12.73 -6.60
CA ARG A 406 -34.76 -13.40 -7.76
C ARG A 406 -35.30 -14.80 -7.47
N LYS A 407 -34.65 -15.55 -6.58
CA LYS A 407 -34.89 -16.97 -6.37
C LYS A 407 -35.66 -17.31 -5.09
N THR A 408 -35.81 -16.35 -4.15
CA THR A 408 -36.52 -16.62 -2.87
C THR A 408 -37.91 -16.02 -2.83
N PRO A 409 -38.82 -16.58 -1.98
CA PRO A 409 -40.15 -16.01 -1.75
C PRO A 409 -40.09 -14.57 -1.20
N LEU A 410 -39.03 -14.22 -0.43
CA LEU A 410 -38.85 -12.87 0.09
C LEU A 410 -38.82 -11.85 -1.05
N GLY A 411 -38.00 -12.07 -2.07
CA GLY A 411 -37.91 -11.16 -3.20
C GLY A 411 -39.22 -11.08 -4.00
N LEU A 412 -39.99 -12.18 -4.09
CA LEU A 412 -41.32 -12.15 -4.70
C LEU A 412 -42.27 -11.27 -3.90
N TYR A 413 -42.32 -11.45 -2.57
CA TYR A 413 -43.19 -10.67 -1.69
C TYR A 413 -42.80 -9.18 -1.69
N MET A 414 -41.49 -8.88 -1.66
CA MET A 414 -41.01 -7.51 -1.81
C MET A 414 -41.52 -6.85 -3.07
N ARG A 415 -41.42 -7.51 -4.23
CA ARG A 415 -41.93 -6.98 -5.50
C ARG A 415 -43.45 -6.79 -5.48
N ALA A 416 -44.19 -7.74 -4.91
CA ALA A 416 -45.65 -7.64 -4.79
C ALA A 416 -46.08 -6.43 -3.95
N VAL A 417 -45.44 -6.24 -2.79
CA VAL A 417 -45.68 -5.10 -1.88
C VAL A 417 -45.30 -3.78 -2.53
N THR A 418 -44.19 -3.75 -3.28
CA THR A 418 -43.72 -2.55 -3.99
C THR A 418 -44.69 -2.16 -5.13
N GLN A 419 -45.27 -3.15 -5.81
CA GLN A 419 -46.17 -2.91 -6.95
C GLN A 419 -47.55 -2.40 -6.48
N ASN A 420 -48.16 -3.09 -5.53
CA ASN A 420 -49.46 -2.70 -4.96
C ASN A 420 -49.63 -3.29 -3.57
N ARG A 421 -49.38 -2.47 -2.54
CA ARG A 421 -49.40 -2.87 -1.13
C ARG A 421 -50.79 -3.36 -0.65
N PRO A 422 -51.92 -2.63 -0.95
CA PRO A 422 -53.25 -3.11 -0.58
C PRO A 422 -53.59 -4.45 -1.20
N MET A 423 -53.33 -4.62 -2.51
CA MET A 423 -53.60 -5.87 -3.22
C MET A 423 -52.76 -7.03 -2.68
N ALA A 424 -51.46 -6.81 -2.41
CA ALA A 424 -50.59 -7.82 -1.80
C ALA A 424 -51.14 -8.29 -0.44
N SER A 425 -51.64 -7.37 0.37
CA SER A 425 -52.29 -7.70 1.66
C SER A 425 -53.56 -8.50 1.46
N ALA A 426 -54.41 -8.13 0.49
CA ALA A 426 -55.64 -8.86 0.16
C ALA A 426 -55.37 -10.29 -0.31
N MET A 427 -54.22 -10.51 -0.97
CA MET A 427 -53.76 -11.84 -1.43
C MET A 427 -53.06 -12.65 -0.31
N GLY A 428 -53.14 -12.22 0.93
CA GLY A 428 -52.63 -12.94 2.11
C GLY A 428 -51.14 -12.70 2.43
N ILE A 429 -50.49 -11.78 1.76
CA ILE A 429 -49.10 -11.43 2.09
C ILE A 429 -49.09 -10.57 3.35
N ARG A 430 -48.37 -11.02 4.37
CA ARG A 430 -48.22 -10.28 5.65
C ARG A 430 -47.25 -9.11 5.44
N THR A 431 -47.76 -7.98 4.89
CA THR A 431 -46.93 -6.81 4.56
C THR A 431 -46.05 -6.31 5.73
N PRO A 432 -46.48 -6.29 7.03
CA PRO A 432 -45.60 -5.85 8.12
C PRO A 432 -44.40 -6.76 8.37
N ARG A 433 -44.47 -8.05 7.99
CA ARG A 433 -43.34 -8.95 8.06
C ARG A 433 -42.36 -8.73 6.90
N VAL A 434 -42.91 -8.49 5.72
CA VAL A 434 -42.09 -8.19 4.53
C VAL A 434 -41.34 -6.89 4.74
N ASP A 435 -41.97 -5.86 5.29
CA ASP A 435 -41.31 -4.58 5.59
C ASP A 435 -40.17 -4.74 6.60
N ALA A 436 -40.43 -5.41 7.72
CA ALA A 436 -39.40 -5.64 8.75
C ALA A 436 -38.21 -6.45 8.20
N LEU A 437 -38.46 -7.49 7.39
CA LEU A 437 -37.40 -8.28 6.78
C LEU A 437 -36.65 -7.50 5.69
N THR A 438 -37.35 -6.67 4.93
CA THR A 438 -36.72 -5.80 3.92
C THR A 438 -35.81 -4.77 4.56
N PHE A 439 -36.29 -4.13 5.64
CA PHE A 439 -35.51 -3.15 6.37
C PHE A 439 -34.31 -3.79 7.08
N GLY A 440 -34.52 -4.99 7.67
CA GLY A 440 -33.45 -5.79 8.28
C GLY A 440 -32.40 -6.24 7.25
N LEU A 441 -32.82 -6.69 6.07
CA LEU A 441 -31.92 -7.06 4.98
C LEU A 441 -31.08 -5.86 4.53
N GLY A 442 -31.72 -4.71 4.27
CA GLY A 442 -31.00 -3.48 3.88
C GLY A 442 -30.02 -3.01 4.95
N SER A 443 -30.43 -3.03 6.22
CA SER A 443 -29.58 -2.69 7.36
C SER A 443 -28.43 -3.69 7.56
N GLY A 444 -28.68 -4.98 7.39
CA GLY A 444 -27.65 -6.02 7.48
C GLY A 444 -26.58 -5.86 6.40
N ILE A 445 -26.97 -5.53 5.17
CA ILE A 445 -26.02 -5.24 4.08
C ILE A 445 -25.21 -3.97 4.39
N ALA A 446 -25.84 -2.94 4.98
CA ALA A 446 -25.10 -1.78 5.47
C ALA A 446 -24.07 -2.17 6.56
N GLY A 447 -24.41 -3.12 7.44
CA GLY A 447 -23.47 -3.70 8.39
C GLY A 447 -22.27 -4.35 7.69
N LEU A 448 -22.50 -5.11 6.61
CA LEU A 448 -21.40 -5.67 5.78
C LEU A 448 -20.53 -4.57 5.15
N ALA A 449 -21.14 -3.45 4.71
CA ALA A 449 -20.36 -2.30 4.25
C ALA A 449 -19.46 -1.74 5.36
N GLY A 450 -19.93 -1.74 6.61
CA GLY A 450 -19.14 -1.36 7.79
C GLY A 450 -17.93 -2.24 8.02
N VAL A 451 -18.07 -3.56 7.85
CA VAL A 451 -16.93 -4.51 7.90
C VAL A 451 -15.89 -4.18 6.83
N ALA A 452 -16.32 -3.93 5.59
CA ALA A 452 -15.42 -3.57 4.50
C ALA A 452 -14.72 -2.22 4.76
N LEU A 453 -15.46 -1.23 5.27
CA LEU A 453 -14.93 0.09 5.60
C LEU A 453 -13.90 0.05 6.73
N SER A 454 -14.11 -0.78 7.74
CA SER A 454 -13.16 -0.92 8.86
C SER A 454 -11.76 -1.38 8.42
N GLN A 455 -11.61 -1.92 7.20
CA GLN A 455 -10.33 -2.36 6.64
C GLN A 455 -9.57 -1.26 5.87
N ILE A 456 -10.21 -0.12 5.58
CA ILE A 456 -9.62 0.97 4.80
C ILE A 456 -9.72 2.32 5.51
N ASP A 457 -10.52 2.40 6.55
CA ASP A 457 -10.75 3.62 7.33
C ASP A 457 -10.84 3.29 8.82
N ASN A 458 -10.59 4.28 9.67
CA ASN A 458 -10.71 4.12 11.10
C ASN A 458 -12.18 4.05 11.54
N VAL A 459 -12.47 3.14 12.47
CA VAL A 459 -13.81 3.02 13.04
C VAL A 459 -14.06 4.17 14.02
N SER A 460 -15.05 5.00 13.72
CA SER A 460 -15.43 6.15 14.55
C SER A 460 -16.95 6.25 14.72
N PRO A 461 -17.43 6.91 15.77
CA PRO A 461 -18.88 7.13 15.97
C PRO A 461 -19.54 7.94 14.84
N ASN A 462 -18.76 8.70 14.08
CA ASN A 462 -19.24 9.53 12.97
C ASN A 462 -19.08 8.87 11.60
N LEU A 463 -18.56 7.62 11.53
CA LEU A 463 -18.28 6.92 10.28
C LEU A 463 -19.49 6.89 9.35
N GLY A 464 -20.67 6.60 9.89
CA GLY A 464 -21.93 6.52 9.13
C GLY A 464 -22.32 7.81 8.43
N GLN A 465 -22.12 8.96 9.07
CA GLN A 465 -22.45 10.27 8.50
C GLN A 465 -21.64 10.59 7.24
N GLY A 466 -20.38 10.13 7.18
CA GLY A 466 -19.51 10.34 6.02
C GLY A 466 -20.02 9.64 4.76
N TYR A 467 -20.72 8.51 4.93
CA TYR A 467 -21.13 7.64 3.83
C TYR A 467 -22.61 7.67 3.48
N ILE A 468 -23.49 8.17 4.37
CA ILE A 468 -24.94 8.23 4.08
C ILE A 468 -25.25 9.14 2.89
N ILE A 469 -24.59 10.30 2.81
CA ILE A 469 -24.79 11.26 1.71
C ILE A 469 -24.33 10.64 0.40
N ASP A 470 -23.13 10.03 0.39
CA ASP A 470 -22.58 9.36 -0.80
C ASP A 470 -23.47 8.20 -1.25
N SER A 471 -23.98 7.39 -0.30
CA SER A 471 -24.92 6.29 -0.59
C SER A 471 -26.24 6.79 -1.19
N PHE A 472 -26.75 7.90 -0.66
CA PHE A 472 -27.97 8.52 -1.18
C PHE A 472 -27.76 9.05 -2.60
N MET A 473 -26.63 9.72 -2.85
CA MET A 473 -26.25 10.18 -4.19
C MET A 473 -26.17 9.03 -5.19
N VAL A 474 -25.55 7.90 -4.80
CA VAL A 474 -25.48 6.69 -5.65
C VAL A 474 -26.86 6.15 -6.00
N VAL A 475 -27.76 6.02 -5.02
CA VAL A 475 -29.11 5.48 -5.23
C VAL A 475 -29.93 6.38 -6.14
N VAL A 476 -29.89 7.69 -5.92
CA VAL A 476 -30.68 8.65 -6.71
C VAL A 476 -30.10 8.79 -8.11
N PHE A 477 -28.79 8.85 -8.27
CA PHE A 477 -28.13 8.89 -9.57
C PHE A 477 -28.38 7.60 -10.37
N GLY A 478 -28.25 6.43 -9.74
CA GLY A 478 -28.46 5.12 -10.35
C GLY A 478 -29.91 4.87 -10.75
N GLY A 479 -30.84 5.43 -9.99
CA GLY A 479 -32.29 5.22 -10.11
C GLY A 479 -32.83 4.38 -8.94
N VAL A 480 -33.74 4.96 -8.18
CA VAL A 480 -34.28 4.39 -6.94
C VAL A 480 -34.89 3.01 -7.18
N GLY A 481 -34.44 2.02 -6.40
CA GLY A 481 -34.90 0.64 -6.47
C GLY A 481 -34.31 -0.21 -7.61
N ASN A 482 -33.45 0.34 -8.44
CA ASN A 482 -32.74 -0.40 -9.48
C ASN A 482 -31.33 -0.77 -9.03
N LEU A 483 -31.10 -2.05 -8.69
CA LEU A 483 -29.82 -2.55 -8.20
C LEU A 483 -28.69 -2.42 -9.25
N PHE A 484 -28.99 -2.62 -10.53
CA PHE A 484 -27.99 -2.43 -11.58
C PHE A 484 -27.62 -0.95 -11.73
N GLY A 485 -28.62 -0.06 -11.62
CA GLY A 485 -28.38 1.37 -11.57
C GLY A 485 -27.50 1.78 -10.37
N THR A 486 -27.74 1.17 -9.22
CA THR A 486 -26.89 1.38 -8.02
C THR A 486 -25.44 0.95 -8.26
N LEU A 487 -25.22 -0.19 -8.93
CA LEU A 487 -23.86 -0.65 -9.29
C LEU A 487 -23.14 0.36 -10.19
N VAL A 488 -23.80 0.76 -11.28
CA VAL A 488 -23.24 1.73 -12.24
C VAL A 488 -23.01 3.08 -11.56
N GLY A 489 -23.97 3.54 -10.75
CA GLY A 489 -23.87 4.79 -10.01
C GLY A 489 -22.72 4.78 -9.01
N ALA A 490 -22.58 3.72 -8.22
CA ALA A 490 -21.51 3.58 -7.24
C ALA A 490 -20.13 3.58 -7.90
N THR A 491 -19.96 2.81 -8.98
CA THR A 491 -18.69 2.75 -9.72
C THR A 491 -18.35 4.09 -10.37
N ALA A 492 -19.32 4.73 -11.04
CA ALA A 492 -19.12 6.02 -11.68
C ALA A 492 -18.75 7.11 -10.67
N LEU A 493 -19.49 7.21 -9.56
CA LEU A 493 -19.22 8.20 -8.52
C LEU A 493 -17.89 7.92 -7.78
N GLY A 494 -17.56 6.65 -7.55
CA GLY A 494 -16.27 6.26 -6.98
C GLY A 494 -15.10 6.72 -7.86
N ILE A 495 -15.18 6.50 -9.18
CA ILE A 495 -14.15 6.93 -10.13
C ILE A 495 -14.09 8.46 -10.20
N VAL A 496 -15.22 9.14 -10.37
CA VAL A 496 -15.26 10.62 -10.47
C VAL A 496 -14.69 11.26 -9.21
N ASN A 497 -15.03 10.77 -8.02
CA ASN A 497 -14.46 11.27 -6.77
C ASN A 497 -12.93 11.15 -6.75
N LYS A 498 -12.38 10.00 -7.19
CA LYS A 498 -10.92 9.79 -7.20
C LYS A 498 -10.18 10.63 -8.24
N PHE A 499 -10.83 10.98 -9.34
CA PHE A 499 -10.27 11.93 -10.30
C PHE A 499 -10.34 13.39 -9.83
N LEU A 500 -11.36 13.76 -9.07
CA LEU A 500 -11.50 15.13 -8.55
C LEU A 500 -10.61 15.41 -7.33
N GLU A 501 -10.34 14.39 -6.52
CA GLU A 501 -9.61 14.50 -5.26
C GLU A 501 -8.23 15.19 -5.39
N PRO A 502 -7.36 14.88 -6.38
CA PRO A 502 -6.07 15.53 -6.56
C PRO A 502 -6.17 17.03 -6.93
N TYR A 503 -7.26 17.45 -7.58
CA TYR A 503 -7.43 18.82 -8.06
C TYR A 503 -8.21 19.71 -7.10
N ALA A 504 -9.28 19.17 -6.53
CA ALA A 504 -10.20 19.92 -5.68
C ALA A 504 -10.07 19.58 -4.18
N GLY A 505 -9.30 18.51 -3.85
CA GLY A 505 -9.31 17.94 -2.51
C GLY A 505 -10.58 17.13 -2.23
N ALA A 506 -10.55 16.34 -1.15
CA ALA A 506 -11.62 15.37 -0.85
C ALA A 506 -12.98 16.06 -0.56
N VAL A 507 -12.97 17.21 0.12
CA VAL A 507 -14.21 17.91 0.52
C VAL A 507 -14.85 18.64 -0.67
N LEU A 508 -14.08 19.45 -1.38
CA LEU A 508 -14.60 20.17 -2.57
C LEU A 508 -14.97 19.20 -3.68
N GLY A 509 -14.25 18.10 -3.86
CA GLY A 509 -14.60 17.05 -4.80
C GLY A 509 -16.01 16.50 -4.54
N LYS A 510 -16.34 16.16 -3.28
CA LYS A 510 -17.68 15.70 -2.89
C LYS A 510 -18.76 16.77 -3.15
N ILE A 511 -18.47 18.03 -2.86
CA ILE A 511 -19.40 19.14 -3.12
C ILE A 511 -19.67 19.28 -4.62
N LEU A 512 -18.64 19.23 -5.47
CA LEU A 512 -18.79 19.28 -6.93
C LEU A 512 -19.64 18.12 -7.46
N VAL A 513 -19.41 16.90 -6.96
CA VAL A 513 -20.21 15.73 -7.30
C VAL A 513 -21.66 15.92 -6.87
N LEU A 514 -21.92 16.44 -5.67
CA LEU A 514 -23.26 16.72 -5.17
C LEU A 514 -23.99 17.73 -6.08
N VAL A 515 -23.34 18.84 -6.42
CA VAL A 515 -23.88 19.86 -7.33
C VAL A 515 -24.19 19.26 -8.70
N PHE A 516 -23.27 18.45 -9.24
CA PHE A 516 -23.50 17.74 -10.51
C PHE A 516 -24.74 16.84 -10.45
N ILE A 517 -24.90 16.08 -9.37
CA ILE A 517 -26.06 15.20 -9.20
C ILE A 517 -27.36 15.99 -9.08
N ILE A 518 -27.37 17.12 -8.36
CA ILE A 518 -28.55 18.00 -8.26
C ILE A 518 -28.96 18.49 -9.65
N LEU A 519 -28.01 18.98 -10.44
CA LEU A 519 -28.27 19.42 -11.82
C LEU A 519 -28.71 18.27 -12.73
N PHE A 520 -28.13 17.07 -12.55
CA PHE A 520 -28.51 15.88 -13.29
C PHE A 520 -29.96 15.46 -12.99
N ILE A 521 -30.37 15.46 -11.71
CA ILE A 521 -31.73 15.08 -11.28
C ILE A 521 -32.76 16.06 -11.81
N GLN A 522 -32.45 17.37 -11.85
CA GLN A 522 -33.34 18.36 -12.46
C GLN A 522 -33.69 18.02 -13.92
N ARG A 523 -32.73 17.44 -14.66
CA ARG A 523 -32.98 16.99 -16.06
C ARG A 523 -33.50 15.57 -16.17
N ARG A 524 -33.11 14.68 -15.25
CA ARG A 524 -33.52 13.26 -15.24
C ARG A 524 -33.96 12.83 -13.83
N PRO A 525 -35.19 13.19 -13.41
CA PRO A 525 -35.63 12.98 -12.02
C PRO A 525 -35.75 11.48 -11.64
N ARG A 526 -35.80 10.58 -12.63
CA ARG A 526 -35.85 9.12 -12.39
C ARG A 526 -34.47 8.44 -12.34
N GLY A 527 -33.39 9.21 -12.38
CA GLY A 527 -32.01 8.67 -12.43
C GLY A 527 -31.61 8.09 -13.79
N LEU A 528 -30.47 7.35 -13.82
CA LEU A 528 -29.96 6.72 -15.06
C LEU A 528 -30.85 5.56 -15.55
N PHE A 529 -31.32 4.73 -14.62
CA PHE A 529 -32.06 3.50 -14.92
C PHE A 529 -33.45 3.55 -14.28
N ALA A 530 -34.37 4.27 -14.91
CA ALA A 530 -35.75 4.36 -14.42
C ALA A 530 -36.46 2.98 -14.46
N LEU A 531 -37.11 2.60 -13.36
CA LEU A 531 -38.02 1.46 -13.36
C LEU A 531 -39.26 1.78 -14.23
N LYS A 532 -39.50 0.97 -15.25
CA LYS A 532 -40.72 1.07 -16.08
C LYS A 532 -41.91 0.55 -15.25
N GLY A 533 -42.98 1.37 -15.12
CA GLY A 533 -44.23 0.94 -14.54
C GLY A 533 -44.59 1.49 -13.16
N ARG A 534 -43.77 2.32 -12.53
CA ARG A 534 -44.14 3.04 -11.30
C ARG A 534 -44.61 4.45 -11.67
N SER A 535 -45.92 4.71 -11.58
CA SER A 535 -46.40 6.10 -11.52
C SER A 535 -45.88 6.71 -10.22
N VAL A 536 -45.00 7.70 -10.30
CA VAL A 536 -44.68 8.56 -9.18
C VAL A 536 -45.77 9.65 -9.22
N GLU A 537 -46.83 9.48 -8.44
CA GLU A 537 -47.67 10.59 -8.00
C GLU A 537 -47.03 11.22 -6.77
#